data_e255110acd627c7497cd5cf43913b2f7
#
_entry.id   e255110acd627c7497cd5cf43913b2f7
#
_cell.length_a   1.000
_cell.length_b   1.000
_cell.length_c   1.000
_cell.angle_alpha   90.00
_cell.angle_beta   90.00
_cell.angle_gamma   90.00
#
_symmetry.space_group_name_H-M   'P 1'
#
loop_
_entity.id
_entity.type
_entity.pdbx_description
1 polymer ?
#
loop_
_entity_poly.entity_id
_entity_poly.type
_entity_poly.pdbx_seq_one_letter_code
_entity_poly.pdbx_strand_id
1 'polypeptide(L)'
;ATLTVDVNQAWDGNTARRFLPQMIDAGVTLIEQPVAKWNVEALKTLTATLGDRASIMADETVCTPQDAMRLAREQASHVFSLKVAKHGGLLRTRAVAAVAEAADIGWYGGTMLETSLGSAASAHVFATLGAQHHGCELFGPQLLVDDIVTERMAIADFELQLPDGPGFGVEIDLAQLERFDRRRAGLQATHIDLGQATARA
;
A
#
# COMPACT_ATOMS: atom_id res chain seq x y z
N ALA A 1 14.11 -15.21 -0.75
CA ALA A 1 13.45 -13.93 -0.97
C ALA A 1 12.04 -14.19 -1.51
N THR A 2 11.05 -13.49 -1.04
CA THR A 2 9.68 -13.52 -1.56
C THR A 2 9.61 -12.60 -2.77
N LEU A 3 9.03 -13.07 -3.88
CA LEU A 3 8.82 -12.25 -5.07
C LEU A 3 7.36 -11.81 -5.10
N THR A 4 7.15 -10.50 -5.09
CA THR A 4 5.84 -9.86 -5.17
C THR A 4 5.70 -9.08 -6.47
N VAL A 5 4.47 -8.93 -6.95
CA VAL A 5 4.13 -8.06 -8.08
C VAL A 5 2.91 -7.22 -7.73
N ASP A 6 3.01 -5.91 -7.95
CA ASP A 6 1.86 -5.02 -7.94
C ASP A 6 1.49 -4.66 -9.38
N VAL A 7 0.28 -4.97 -9.76
CA VAL A 7 -0.27 -4.70 -11.10
C VAL A 7 -0.99 -3.35 -11.14
N ASN A 8 -1.26 -2.75 -9.99
CA ASN A 8 -1.88 -1.43 -9.85
C ASN A 8 -3.14 -1.26 -10.72
N GLN A 9 -4.06 -2.24 -10.68
CA GLN A 9 -5.34 -2.23 -11.40
C GLN A 9 -5.22 -2.26 -12.94
N ALA A 10 -4.03 -2.51 -13.51
CA ALA A 10 -3.78 -2.29 -14.93
C ALA A 10 -4.43 -3.34 -15.84
N TRP A 11 -4.84 -4.50 -15.32
CA TRP A 11 -5.35 -5.59 -16.14
C TRP A 11 -6.86 -5.75 -16.03
N ASP A 12 -7.45 -6.22 -17.13
CA ASP A 12 -8.78 -6.84 -17.08
C ASP A 12 -8.71 -8.29 -16.60
N GLY A 13 -9.87 -8.89 -16.29
CA GLY A 13 -9.90 -10.25 -15.78
C GLY A 13 -9.39 -11.30 -16.77
N ASN A 14 -9.44 -11.07 -18.08
CA ASN A 14 -8.92 -11.99 -19.09
C ASN A 14 -7.40 -11.95 -19.15
N THR A 15 -6.85 -10.75 -19.16
CA THR A 15 -5.39 -10.50 -19.11
C THR A 15 -4.81 -11.11 -17.82
N ALA A 16 -5.42 -10.85 -16.67
CA ALA A 16 -5.00 -11.41 -15.39
C ALA A 16 -4.98 -12.96 -15.43
N ARG A 17 -6.05 -13.60 -15.86
CA ARG A 17 -6.11 -15.08 -15.98
C ARG A 17 -5.06 -15.65 -16.91
N ARG A 18 -4.66 -14.91 -17.95
CA ARG A 18 -3.68 -15.37 -18.93
C ARG A 18 -2.24 -15.27 -18.41
N PHE A 19 -1.90 -14.18 -17.70
CA PHE A 19 -0.51 -13.88 -17.36
C PHE A 19 -0.13 -14.22 -15.92
N LEU A 20 -1.04 -14.18 -14.95
CA LEU A 20 -0.71 -14.50 -13.56
C LEU A 20 -0.17 -15.92 -13.38
N PRO A 21 -0.69 -16.99 -14.04
CA PRO A 21 -0.08 -18.31 -13.93
C PRO A 21 1.39 -18.33 -14.34
N GLN A 22 1.77 -17.59 -15.38
CA GLN A 22 3.17 -17.51 -15.85
C GLN A 22 4.07 -16.79 -14.84
N MET A 23 3.56 -15.74 -14.18
CA MET A 23 4.30 -15.05 -13.12
C MET A 23 4.49 -15.96 -11.89
N ILE A 24 3.46 -16.72 -11.53
CA ILE A 24 3.52 -17.70 -10.44
C ILE A 24 4.54 -18.81 -10.78
N ASP A 25 4.57 -19.29 -12.02
CA ASP A 25 5.54 -20.27 -12.50
C ASP A 25 6.98 -19.71 -12.44
N ALA A 26 7.14 -18.39 -12.57
CA ALA A 26 8.41 -17.67 -12.39
C ALA A 26 8.76 -17.38 -10.93
N GLY A 27 7.94 -17.79 -9.95
CA GLY A 27 8.21 -17.68 -8.52
C GLY A 27 7.51 -16.53 -7.81
N VAL A 28 6.56 -15.83 -8.44
CA VAL A 28 5.73 -14.82 -7.76
C VAL A 28 4.78 -15.51 -6.79
N THR A 29 4.78 -15.06 -5.53
CA THR A 29 3.98 -15.65 -4.44
C THR A 29 2.93 -14.71 -3.87
N LEU A 30 3.04 -13.41 -4.14
CA LEU A 30 2.07 -12.38 -3.74
C LEU A 30 1.77 -11.46 -4.92
N ILE A 31 0.49 -11.29 -5.23
CA ILE A 31 0.00 -10.53 -6.38
C ILE A 31 -0.94 -9.45 -5.86
N GLU A 32 -0.51 -8.18 -5.96
CA GLU A 32 -1.29 -7.02 -5.51
C GLU A 32 -2.13 -6.47 -6.65
N GLN A 33 -3.39 -6.18 -6.34
CA GLN A 33 -4.40 -5.49 -7.14
C GLN A 33 -4.32 -5.73 -8.66
N PRO A 34 -4.47 -6.98 -9.12
CA PRO A 34 -4.29 -7.32 -10.53
C PRO A 34 -5.34 -6.68 -11.45
N VAL A 35 -6.55 -6.43 -10.93
CA VAL A 35 -7.69 -5.89 -11.69
C VAL A 35 -8.20 -4.59 -11.08
N ALA A 36 -8.96 -3.83 -11.87
CA ALA A 36 -9.57 -2.58 -11.44
C ALA A 36 -10.37 -2.75 -10.14
N LYS A 37 -10.27 -1.80 -9.21
CA LYS A 37 -10.88 -1.84 -7.87
C LYS A 37 -12.38 -2.09 -7.84
N TRP A 38 -13.10 -1.69 -8.89
CA TRP A 38 -14.54 -1.93 -9.00
C TRP A 38 -14.89 -3.36 -9.42
N ASN A 39 -13.92 -4.11 -9.98
CA ASN A 39 -14.14 -5.46 -10.52
C ASN A 39 -13.86 -6.54 -9.47
N VAL A 40 -14.62 -6.49 -8.37
CA VAL A 40 -14.47 -7.43 -7.23
C VAL A 40 -14.75 -8.88 -7.67
N GLU A 41 -15.63 -9.09 -8.63
CA GLU A 41 -15.95 -10.43 -9.12
C GLU A 41 -14.76 -11.10 -9.84
N ALA A 42 -13.99 -10.32 -10.62
CA ALA A 42 -12.76 -10.82 -11.20
C ALA A 42 -11.70 -11.10 -10.12
N LEU A 43 -11.56 -10.20 -9.13
CA LEU A 43 -10.63 -10.40 -8.01
C LEU A 43 -10.97 -11.69 -7.25
N LYS A 44 -12.23 -11.91 -6.89
CA LYS A 44 -12.75 -13.13 -6.27
C LYS A 44 -12.45 -14.38 -7.09
N THR A 45 -12.68 -14.33 -8.41
CA THR A 45 -12.38 -15.44 -9.30
C THR A 45 -10.90 -15.80 -9.28
N LEU A 46 -10.00 -14.78 -9.35
CA LEU A 46 -8.55 -14.98 -9.27
C LEU A 46 -8.14 -15.57 -7.91
N THR A 47 -8.70 -15.07 -6.82
CA THR A 47 -8.49 -15.59 -5.47
C THR A 47 -8.85 -17.07 -5.38
N ALA A 48 -10.02 -17.46 -5.87
CA ALA A 48 -10.47 -18.84 -5.83
C ALA A 48 -9.66 -19.78 -6.74
N THR A 49 -9.16 -19.29 -7.88
CA THR A 49 -8.48 -20.14 -8.87
C THR A 49 -6.96 -20.23 -8.72
N LEU A 50 -6.34 -19.26 -8.05
CA LEU A 50 -4.88 -19.17 -7.92
C LEU A 50 -4.40 -19.26 -6.46
N GLY A 51 -5.33 -19.31 -5.50
CA GLY A 51 -5.02 -19.19 -4.08
C GLY A 51 -4.21 -20.34 -3.48
N ASP A 52 -4.17 -21.49 -4.12
CA ASP A 52 -3.31 -22.63 -3.77
C ASP A 52 -1.86 -22.44 -4.20
N ARG A 53 -1.58 -21.46 -5.05
CA ARG A 53 -0.26 -21.22 -5.65
C ARG A 53 0.35 -19.87 -5.30
N ALA A 54 -0.47 -18.82 -5.14
CA ALA A 54 -0.05 -17.49 -4.76
C ALA A 54 -1.17 -16.75 -4.02
N SER A 55 -0.80 -15.85 -3.12
CA SER A 55 -1.76 -14.99 -2.42
C SER A 55 -2.18 -13.83 -3.31
N ILE A 56 -3.48 -13.56 -3.37
CA ILE A 56 -4.04 -12.37 -4.02
C ILE A 56 -4.28 -11.30 -2.96
N MET A 57 -3.73 -10.12 -3.17
CA MET A 57 -3.83 -8.98 -2.26
C MET A 57 -4.73 -7.89 -2.85
N ALA A 58 -5.65 -7.39 -2.03
CA ALA A 58 -6.46 -6.22 -2.34
C ALA A 58 -5.79 -4.96 -1.81
N ASP A 59 -5.61 -3.95 -2.68
CA ASP A 59 -5.14 -2.61 -2.31
C ASP A 59 -6.26 -1.58 -2.50
N GLU A 60 -6.44 -1.04 -3.68
CA GLU A 60 -7.43 0.03 -3.91
C GLU A 60 -8.87 -0.45 -3.77
N THR A 61 -9.10 -1.76 -3.76
CA THR A 61 -10.42 -2.34 -3.51
C THR A 61 -10.81 -2.29 -2.02
N VAL A 62 -9.84 -2.17 -1.10
CA VAL A 62 -10.06 -2.11 0.35
C VAL A 62 -9.65 -0.75 0.93
N CYS A 63 -10.55 0.21 0.99
CA CYS A 63 -10.32 1.54 1.57
C CYS A 63 -10.96 1.70 2.95
N THR A 64 -12.12 1.11 3.17
CA THR A 64 -12.93 1.27 4.38
C THR A 64 -13.16 -0.05 5.10
N PRO A 65 -13.54 -0.03 6.40
CA PRO A 65 -13.98 -1.25 7.08
C PRO A 65 -15.15 -1.95 6.40
N GLN A 66 -16.02 -1.20 5.71
CA GLN A 66 -17.13 -1.75 4.94
C GLN A 66 -16.64 -2.51 3.72
N ASP A 67 -15.63 -1.99 3.01
CA ASP A 67 -14.97 -2.71 1.91
C ASP A 67 -14.32 -3.99 2.43
N ALA A 68 -13.61 -3.92 3.54
CA ALA A 68 -12.99 -5.08 4.19
C ALA A 68 -14.02 -6.16 4.54
N MET A 69 -15.13 -5.80 5.15
CA MET A 69 -16.24 -6.71 5.46
C MET A 69 -16.84 -7.33 4.20
N ARG A 70 -16.98 -6.54 3.13
CA ARG A 70 -17.47 -7.04 1.84
C ARG A 70 -16.52 -8.09 1.26
N LEU A 71 -15.23 -7.75 1.15
CA LEU A 71 -14.22 -8.65 0.60
C LEU A 71 -14.07 -9.93 1.42
N ALA A 72 -14.13 -9.84 2.75
CA ALA A 72 -14.11 -10.98 3.66
C ALA A 72 -15.31 -11.92 3.40
N ARG A 73 -16.52 -11.37 3.37
CA ARG A 73 -17.74 -12.17 3.10
C ARG A 73 -17.72 -12.82 1.72
N GLU A 74 -17.19 -12.12 0.70
CA GLU A 74 -17.10 -12.61 -0.66
C GLU A 74 -15.88 -13.50 -0.91
N GLN A 75 -14.97 -13.62 0.07
CA GLN A 75 -13.69 -14.35 -0.07
C GLN A 75 -12.89 -13.87 -1.29
N ALA A 76 -12.84 -12.55 -1.48
CA ALA A 76 -12.32 -11.93 -2.69
C ALA A 76 -10.81 -11.60 -2.64
N SER A 77 -10.13 -11.83 -1.52
CA SER A 77 -8.66 -11.72 -1.42
C SER A 77 -8.15 -12.49 -0.21
N HIS A 78 -6.87 -12.85 -0.23
CA HIS A 78 -6.16 -13.51 0.86
C HIS A 78 -5.46 -12.52 1.77
N VAL A 79 -5.14 -11.33 1.27
CA VAL A 79 -4.35 -10.31 1.97
C VAL A 79 -4.95 -8.93 1.71
N PHE A 80 -4.93 -8.07 2.72
CA PHE A 80 -5.24 -6.64 2.58
C PHE A 80 -3.95 -5.81 2.68
N SER A 81 -3.72 -4.97 1.69
CA SER A 81 -2.69 -3.93 1.76
C SER A 81 -3.18 -2.80 2.66
N LEU A 82 -2.53 -2.60 3.81
CA LEU A 82 -2.91 -1.57 4.77
C LEU A 82 -2.06 -0.31 4.55
N LYS A 83 -2.73 0.83 4.34
CA LYS A 83 -2.07 2.14 4.15
C LYS A 83 -2.84 3.20 4.94
N VAL A 84 -2.19 3.81 5.93
CA VAL A 84 -2.84 4.77 6.85
C VAL A 84 -3.51 5.92 6.08
N ALA A 85 -2.85 6.42 5.04
CA ALA A 85 -3.39 7.48 4.18
C ALA A 85 -4.66 7.02 3.43
N LYS A 86 -4.65 5.82 2.87
CA LYS A 86 -5.77 5.25 2.10
C LYS A 86 -7.00 5.02 2.98
N HIS A 87 -6.80 4.51 4.19
CA HIS A 87 -7.91 4.21 5.10
C HIS A 87 -8.47 5.44 5.82
N GLY A 88 -7.79 6.60 5.74
CA GLY A 88 -8.22 7.85 6.36
C GLY A 88 -7.83 7.96 7.84
N GLY A 89 -6.65 7.43 8.20
CA GLY A 89 -5.99 7.61 9.50
C GLY A 89 -5.87 6.33 10.33
N LEU A 90 -5.22 6.48 11.48
CA LEU A 90 -4.78 5.38 12.34
C LEU A 90 -5.92 4.46 12.81
N LEU A 91 -7.01 5.06 13.33
CA LEU A 91 -8.14 4.30 13.87
C LEU A 91 -8.89 3.52 12.81
N ARG A 92 -9.03 4.09 11.61
CA ARG A 92 -9.68 3.40 10.49
C ARG A 92 -8.81 2.26 9.96
N THR A 93 -7.50 2.44 9.90
CA THR A 93 -6.56 1.38 9.54
C THR A 93 -6.67 0.20 10.50
N ARG A 94 -6.71 0.46 11.81
CA ARG A 94 -6.92 -0.59 12.82
C ARG A 94 -8.27 -1.29 12.66
N ALA A 95 -9.33 -0.55 12.31
CA ALA A 95 -10.64 -1.16 12.07
C ALA A 95 -10.63 -2.09 10.84
N VAL A 96 -9.93 -1.72 9.76
CA VAL A 96 -9.73 -2.61 8.59
C VAL A 96 -8.91 -3.85 8.99
N ALA A 97 -7.82 -3.66 9.74
CA ALA A 97 -7.00 -4.76 10.24
C ALA A 97 -7.78 -5.73 11.14
N ALA A 98 -8.65 -5.21 12.01
CA ALA A 98 -9.50 -6.04 12.88
C ALA A 98 -10.49 -6.90 12.07
N VAL A 99 -11.01 -6.39 10.95
CA VAL A 99 -11.83 -7.19 10.03
C VAL A 99 -11.00 -8.28 9.37
N ALA A 100 -9.78 -7.95 8.91
CA ALA A 100 -8.86 -8.93 8.32
C ALA A 100 -8.57 -10.08 9.31
N GLU A 101 -8.18 -9.73 10.54
CA GLU A 101 -7.89 -10.70 11.61
C GLU A 101 -9.10 -11.58 11.91
N ALA A 102 -10.30 -11.00 12.06
CA ALA A 102 -11.52 -11.75 12.35
C ALA A 102 -11.96 -12.67 11.22
N ALA A 103 -11.53 -12.40 9.99
CA ALA A 103 -11.87 -13.17 8.78
C ALA A 103 -10.74 -14.11 8.32
N ASP A 104 -9.67 -14.26 9.10
CA ASP A 104 -8.46 -15.03 8.73
C ASP A 104 -7.84 -14.57 7.39
N ILE A 105 -7.87 -13.25 7.16
CA ILE A 105 -7.24 -12.60 6.01
C ILE A 105 -5.92 -11.99 6.48
N GLY A 106 -4.83 -12.26 5.77
CA GLY A 106 -3.54 -11.66 6.02
C GLY A 106 -3.52 -10.15 5.78
N TRP A 107 -2.49 -9.48 6.28
CA TRP A 107 -2.27 -8.07 5.96
C TRP A 107 -0.81 -7.81 5.57
N TYR A 108 -0.63 -6.79 4.78
CA TYR A 108 0.65 -6.28 4.30
C TYR A 108 0.74 -4.79 4.59
N GLY A 109 1.86 -4.32 5.11
CA GLY A 109 2.08 -2.90 5.37
C GLY A 109 2.48 -2.17 4.08
N GLY A 110 1.50 -1.65 3.36
CA GLY A 110 1.73 -0.91 2.13
C GLY A 110 2.14 0.55 2.34
N THR A 111 2.56 1.20 1.27
CA THR A 111 2.96 2.62 1.24
C THR A 111 2.21 3.41 0.15
N MET A 112 2.11 4.72 0.36
CA MET A 112 1.74 5.72 -0.65
C MET A 112 2.95 6.62 -0.97
N LEU A 113 4.17 6.13 -0.70
CA LEU A 113 5.44 6.86 -0.81
C LEU A 113 5.49 8.09 0.11
N GLU A 114 4.99 7.91 1.34
CA GLU A 114 4.91 8.97 2.34
C GLU A 114 6.31 9.44 2.78
N THR A 115 6.34 10.68 3.29
CA THR A 115 7.49 11.21 4.05
C THR A 115 7.73 10.40 5.33
N SER A 116 8.83 10.65 6.03
CA SER A 116 9.12 10.01 7.32
C SER A 116 8.00 10.19 8.33
N LEU A 117 7.28 11.31 8.33
CA LEU A 117 6.12 11.50 9.20
C LEU A 117 5.00 10.50 8.93
N GLY A 118 4.64 10.31 7.66
CA GLY A 118 3.59 9.35 7.27
C GLY A 118 4.03 7.90 7.47
N SER A 119 5.30 7.59 7.17
CA SER A 119 5.87 6.27 7.39
C SER A 119 5.96 5.93 8.88
N ALA A 120 6.34 6.89 9.76
CA ALA A 120 6.32 6.72 11.21
C ALA A 120 4.92 6.44 11.73
N ALA A 121 3.92 7.20 11.29
CA ALA A 121 2.53 6.97 11.65
C ALA A 121 2.05 5.56 11.25
N SER A 122 2.42 5.10 10.06
CA SER A 122 2.11 3.76 9.55
C SER A 122 2.83 2.68 10.37
N ALA A 123 4.12 2.85 10.64
CA ALA A 123 4.92 1.92 11.43
C ALA A 123 4.36 1.73 12.85
N HIS A 124 3.96 2.83 13.52
CA HIS A 124 3.36 2.75 14.85
C HIS A 124 2.03 1.98 14.85
N VAL A 125 1.18 2.15 13.84
CA VAL A 125 -0.05 1.35 13.71
C VAL A 125 0.30 -0.12 13.48
N PHE A 126 1.17 -0.40 12.52
CA PHE A 126 1.50 -1.78 12.17
C PHE A 126 2.16 -2.54 13.32
N ALA A 127 2.98 -1.88 14.13
CA ALA A 127 3.58 -2.46 15.34
C ALA A 127 2.54 -2.86 16.41
N THR A 128 1.30 -2.35 16.34
CA THR A 128 0.20 -2.73 17.25
C THR A 128 -0.68 -3.86 16.73
N LEU A 129 -0.48 -4.30 15.51
CA LEU A 129 -1.27 -5.36 14.89
C LEU A 129 -0.68 -6.74 15.22
N GLY A 130 -1.49 -7.78 15.06
CA GLY A 130 -1.04 -9.16 15.20
C GLY A 130 0.02 -9.56 14.15
N ALA A 131 0.43 -10.82 14.17
CA ALA A 131 1.51 -11.32 13.32
C ALA A 131 1.30 -10.95 11.85
N GLN A 132 2.33 -10.35 11.27
CA GLN A 132 2.39 -9.95 9.88
C GLN A 132 2.93 -11.12 9.04
N HIS A 133 2.13 -11.62 8.11
CA HIS A 133 2.50 -12.79 7.32
C HIS A 133 3.26 -12.44 6.03
N HIS A 134 3.13 -11.20 5.52
CA HIS A 134 3.59 -10.84 4.19
C HIS A 134 4.61 -9.70 4.13
N GLY A 135 4.96 -9.09 5.25
CA GLY A 135 5.95 -8.02 5.31
C GLY A 135 5.37 -6.61 5.21
N CYS A 136 6.26 -5.65 4.92
CA CYS A 136 5.96 -4.23 4.89
C CYS A 136 6.90 -3.53 3.89
N GLU A 137 6.44 -2.46 3.26
CA GLU A 137 7.20 -1.70 2.26
C GLU A 137 7.27 -0.19 2.56
N LEU A 138 7.43 0.21 3.81
CA LEU A 138 7.49 1.63 4.21
C LEU A 138 8.81 2.32 3.77
N PHE A 139 9.15 2.26 2.50
CA PHE A 139 10.39 2.79 1.94
C PHE A 139 10.27 4.22 1.36
N GLY A 140 9.12 4.87 1.49
CA GLY A 140 8.91 6.25 1.01
C GLY A 140 10.04 7.21 1.37
N PRO A 141 10.54 7.26 2.62
CA PRO A 141 11.63 8.13 3.01
C PRO A 141 12.94 7.92 2.25
N GLN A 142 13.18 6.72 1.71
CA GLN A 142 14.38 6.42 0.92
C GLN A 142 14.27 6.88 -0.54
N LEU A 143 13.05 7.04 -1.07
CA LEU A 143 12.81 7.51 -2.44
C LEU A 143 12.78 9.02 -2.57
N LEU A 144 12.45 9.73 -1.49
CA LEU A 144 12.34 11.17 -1.52
C LEU A 144 13.72 11.83 -1.50
N VAL A 145 13.94 12.81 -2.37
CA VAL A 145 15.17 13.63 -2.39
C VAL A 145 15.27 14.42 -1.09
N ASP A 146 14.15 15.02 -0.66
CA ASP A 146 14.03 15.81 0.57
C ASP A 146 12.85 15.28 1.42
N ASP A 147 12.89 15.55 2.72
CA ASP A 147 11.84 15.20 3.66
C ASP A 147 11.44 16.42 4.50
N ILE A 148 10.32 16.33 5.21
CA ILE A 148 9.77 17.40 6.06
C ILE A 148 10.11 17.22 7.54
N VAL A 149 11.03 16.32 7.87
CA VAL A 149 11.50 16.04 9.23
C VAL A 149 12.97 16.42 9.39
N THR A 150 13.38 16.72 10.62
CA THR A 150 14.78 17.05 10.93
C THR A 150 15.72 15.87 10.72
N GLU A 151 15.25 14.67 11.00
CA GLU A 151 15.97 13.41 10.81
C GLU A 151 15.05 12.36 10.20
N ARG A 152 15.48 11.73 9.10
CA ARG A 152 14.71 10.69 8.43
C ARG A 152 14.66 9.41 9.25
N MET A 153 13.58 8.65 9.07
CA MET A 153 13.49 7.32 9.67
C MET A 153 14.63 6.42 9.21
N ALA A 154 15.25 5.74 10.17
CA ALA A 154 16.32 4.79 9.89
C ALA A 154 15.75 3.47 9.37
N ILE A 155 16.30 3.02 8.25
CA ILE A 155 16.08 1.67 7.70
C ILE A 155 17.46 1.01 7.61
N ALA A 156 17.65 -0.06 8.36
CA ALA A 156 18.89 -0.83 8.39
C ALA A 156 18.58 -2.32 8.31
N ASP A 157 19.41 -3.06 7.61
CA ASP A 157 19.29 -4.52 7.47
C ASP A 157 17.90 -4.99 7.02
N PHE A 158 17.25 -4.23 6.14
CA PHE A 158 15.87 -4.43 5.66
C PHE A 158 14.80 -4.28 6.76
N GLU A 159 15.14 -3.69 7.89
CA GLU A 159 14.22 -3.39 8.97
C GLU A 159 14.06 -1.88 9.16
N LEU A 160 12.82 -1.44 9.35
CA LEU A 160 12.50 -0.07 9.71
C LEU A 160 12.54 0.03 11.22
N GLN A 161 13.39 0.92 11.73
CA GLN A 161 13.47 1.20 13.16
C GLN A 161 12.28 2.09 13.57
N LEU A 162 11.47 1.57 14.51
CA LEU A 162 10.35 2.35 15.03
C LEU A 162 10.89 3.53 15.83
N PRO A 163 10.55 4.79 15.47
CA PRO A 163 11.08 5.93 16.20
C PRO A 163 10.55 6.00 17.64
N ASP A 164 11.43 6.32 18.57
CA ASP A 164 11.09 6.59 19.96
C ASP A 164 10.89 8.10 20.19
N GLY A 165 9.99 8.45 21.09
CA GLY A 165 9.75 9.84 21.48
C GLY A 165 8.29 10.25 21.48
N PRO A 166 8.00 11.51 21.79
CA PRO A 166 6.63 12.04 21.80
C PRO A 166 5.96 11.96 20.42
N GLY A 167 4.68 11.65 20.38
CA GLY A 167 3.91 11.56 19.14
C GLY A 167 4.32 10.34 18.31
N PHE A 168 4.85 10.56 17.10
CA PHE A 168 5.38 9.50 16.23
C PHE A 168 6.91 9.38 16.32
N GLY A 169 7.55 10.04 17.28
CA GLY A 169 9.00 10.00 17.45
C GLY A 169 9.79 10.69 16.32
N VAL A 170 9.14 11.53 15.52
CA VAL A 170 9.78 12.36 14.48
C VAL A 170 9.50 13.83 14.72
N GLU A 171 10.49 14.69 14.45
CA GLU A 171 10.38 16.14 14.59
C GLU A 171 10.25 16.79 13.22
N ILE A 172 9.29 17.73 13.09
CA ILE A 172 9.04 18.44 11.84
C ILE A 172 10.06 19.55 11.64
N ASP A 173 10.73 19.56 10.51
CA ASP A 173 11.51 20.71 10.02
C ASP A 173 10.55 21.74 9.40
N LEU A 174 10.27 22.80 10.15
CA LEU A 174 9.36 23.86 9.71
C LEU A 174 9.85 24.58 8.46
N ALA A 175 11.16 24.71 8.25
CA ALA A 175 11.71 25.35 7.06
C ALA A 175 11.48 24.49 5.82
N GLN A 176 11.67 23.20 5.93
CA GLN A 176 11.35 22.25 4.84
C GLN A 176 9.85 22.20 4.57
N LEU A 177 9.02 22.15 5.61
CA LEU A 177 7.57 22.18 5.46
C LEU A 177 7.10 23.46 4.72
N GLU A 178 7.65 24.62 5.07
CA GLU A 178 7.36 25.88 4.38
C GLU A 178 7.80 25.86 2.91
N ARG A 179 8.97 25.29 2.62
CA ARG A 179 9.50 25.14 1.25
C ARG A 179 8.56 24.33 0.36
N PHE A 180 7.91 23.29 0.91
CA PHE A 180 6.99 22.42 0.16
C PHE A 180 5.52 22.88 0.20
N ASP A 181 5.21 23.97 0.92
CA ASP A 181 3.85 24.54 0.88
C ASP A 181 3.55 25.14 -0.49
N ARG A 182 2.75 24.47 -1.28
CA ARG A 182 2.35 24.88 -2.64
C ARG A 182 1.69 26.26 -2.67
N ARG A 183 1.01 26.68 -1.60
CA ARG A 183 0.36 27.98 -1.51
C ARG A 183 1.38 29.11 -1.42
N ARG A 184 2.53 28.87 -0.79
CA ARG A 184 3.63 29.84 -0.67
C ARG A 184 4.56 29.83 -1.88
N ALA A 185 4.74 28.68 -2.52
CA ALA A 185 5.63 28.53 -3.65
C ALA A 185 5.11 29.15 -4.96
N GLY A 186 3.90 29.74 -4.96
CA GLY A 186 3.30 30.31 -6.17
C GLY A 186 3.05 29.30 -7.30
N LEU A 187 3.20 28.02 -6.99
CA LEU A 187 2.94 26.93 -7.92
C LEU A 187 1.42 26.81 -8.11
N GLN A 188 0.90 27.54 -9.08
CA GLN A 188 -0.38 27.18 -9.66
C GLN A 188 -0.27 25.73 -10.12
N ALA A 189 -1.32 24.94 -9.87
CA ALA A 189 -1.39 23.57 -10.34
C ALA A 189 -1.11 23.57 -11.85
N THR A 190 0.08 23.18 -12.24
CA THR A 190 0.39 22.98 -13.65
C THR A 190 -0.46 21.77 -14.06
N HIS A 191 -1.45 22.02 -14.91
CA HIS A 191 -2.11 20.96 -15.65
C HIS A 191 -1.00 20.19 -16.37
N ILE A 192 -0.74 18.97 -15.94
CA ILE A 192 0.06 18.05 -16.73
C ILE A 192 -0.83 17.65 -17.88
N ASP A 193 -0.60 18.27 -19.04
CA ASP A 193 -1.27 17.89 -20.28
C ASP A 193 -0.70 16.53 -20.73
N LEU A 194 -1.39 15.47 -20.35
CA LEU A 194 -1.04 14.10 -20.74
C LEU A 194 -1.22 13.85 -22.26
N GLY A 195 -1.78 14.82 -22.99
CA GLY A 195 -2.00 14.72 -24.44
C GLY A 195 -0.74 14.78 -25.30
N GLN A 196 0.41 15.25 -24.77
CA GLN A 196 1.67 15.34 -25.54
C GLN A 196 2.64 14.17 -25.31
N ALA A 197 2.38 13.27 -24.37
CA ALA A 197 3.27 12.15 -24.08
C ALA A 197 3.17 10.98 -25.09
N THR A 198 2.14 10.95 -25.94
CA THR A 198 1.87 9.84 -26.88
C THR A 198 2.35 10.09 -28.31
N ALA A 199 3.02 11.22 -28.59
CA ALA A 199 3.41 11.60 -29.97
C ALA A 199 4.89 11.35 -30.31
N ARG A 200 5.63 10.58 -29.53
CA ARG A 200 7.02 10.16 -29.87
C ARG A 200 7.22 8.68 -29.55
N ALA A 201 6.72 7.83 -30.40
CA ALA A 201 7.16 6.43 -30.56
C ALA A 201 7.32 6.14 -32.04
#